data_59e0f03e71859c320c124309edb3a440
#
_entry.id   59e0f03e71859c320c124309edb3a440
#
_cell.length_a   1.000
_cell.length_b   1.000
_cell.length_c   1.000
_cell.angle_alpha   90.00
_cell.angle_beta   90.00
_cell.angle_gamma   90.00
#
_symmetry.space_group_name_H-M   'P 1'
#
loop_
_entity.id
_entity.type
_entity.pdbx_description
1 polymer ?
#
loop_
_entity_poly.entity_id
_entity_poly.type
_entity_poly.pdbx_seq_one_letter_code
_entity_poly.pdbx_strand_id
1 'polypeptide(L)'
;AIVTGTVMTPTGDHRFIAGELRGDQLRLSKFDGGHVFLYHATVKEDGSLEGQFWSGTAHTEKFTGKRDETASLGNAAEKTALVGGAEKLDFIFPDLGGSSISLNNSFFRGKVIVVALAGSWCPNCHDEAAFLADLHRRKRSQGFEVVSLMFEQFGNFPQAAEAVYRFRDRYKIEYTTLIAGISDKDDAASKLPQLNGVFAFPTTIFVDRSGKVRKIHTGFSGPATGVHYEKLVDEFEKTVDMLLAEAAPPAA
;
A
#
# COMPACT_ATOMS: atom_id res chain seq x y z
N ALA A 1 25.99 -20.62 2.29
CA ALA A 1 25.57 -20.00 1.03
C ALA A 1 24.86 -18.69 1.32
N ILE A 2 25.00 -17.70 0.44
CA ILE A 2 24.18 -16.47 0.47
C ILE A 2 22.83 -16.79 -0.12
N VAL A 3 21.77 -16.30 0.53
CA VAL A 3 20.37 -16.48 0.12
C VAL A 3 19.72 -15.11 -0.02
N THR A 4 19.03 -14.87 -1.15
CA THR A 4 18.29 -13.63 -1.42
C THR A 4 16.91 -13.98 -1.97
N GLY A 5 15.93 -13.11 -1.74
CA GLY A 5 14.56 -13.30 -2.25
C GLY A 5 13.56 -12.36 -1.59
N THR A 6 12.32 -12.78 -1.56
CA THR A 6 11.23 -12.15 -0.81
C THR A 6 10.27 -13.20 -0.26
N VAL A 7 9.45 -12.82 0.69
CA VAL A 7 8.27 -13.58 1.11
C VAL A 7 7.05 -12.86 0.60
N MET A 8 6.30 -13.51 -0.28
CA MET A 8 5.06 -12.98 -0.84
C MET A 8 3.88 -13.36 0.07
N THR A 9 2.97 -12.42 0.27
CA THR A 9 1.72 -12.60 1.00
C THR A 9 0.54 -12.28 0.08
N PRO A 10 -0.70 -12.65 0.44
CA PRO A 10 -1.86 -12.29 -0.39
C PRO A 10 -2.06 -10.78 -0.62
N THR A 11 -1.48 -9.92 0.23
CA THR A 11 -1.68 -8.46 0.16
C THR A 11 -0.38 -7.67 -0.02
N GLY A 12 0.75 -8.36 -0.27
CA GLY A 12 2.03 -7.67 -0.46
C GLY A 12 3.22 -8.61 -0.37
N ASP A 13 4.36 -8.06 0.01
CA ASP A 13 5.60 -8.82 0.18
C ASP A 13 6.49 -8.20 1.27
N HIS A 14 7.52 -8.95 1.66
CA HIS A 14 8.49 -8.50 2.67
C HIS A 14 9.72 -7.83 2.05
N ARG A 15 9.58 -7.32 0.83
CA ARG A 15 10.61 -6.61 0.06
C ARG A 15 11.85 -7.47 -0.16
N PHE A 16 12.99 -6.88 -0.53
CA PHE A 16 14.24 -7.61 -0.72
C PHE A 16 14.81 -8.09 0.61
N ILE A 17 14.81 -9.40 0.80
CA ILE A 17 15.37 -10.09 1.97
C ILE A 17 16.72 -10.71 1.55
N ALA A 18 17.72 -10.63 2.41
CA ALA A 18 19.00 -11.27 2.21
C ALA A 18 19.50 -11.91 3.50
N GLY A 19 20.36 -12.91 3.35
CA GLY A 19 21.02 -13.57 4.47
C GLY A 19 21.84 -14.78 4.05
N GLU A 20 21.91 -15.77 4.90
CA GLU A 20 22.79 -16.92 4.67
C GLU A 20 22.20 -18.24 5.18
N LEU A 21 22.63 -19.31 4.55
CA LEU A 21 22.46 -20.68 5.03
C LEU A 21 23.84 -21.21 5.48
N ARG A 22 23.97 -21.51 6.77
CA ARG A 22 25.14 -22.17 7.38
C ARG A 22 24.73 -23.50 7.99
N GLY A 23 25.25 -24.60 7.41
CA GLY A 23 24.76 -25.94 7.75
C GLY A 23 23.27 -26.02 7.44
N ASP A 24 22.47 -26.33 8.44
CA ASP A 24 21.02 -26.37 8.40
C ASP A 24 20.33 -25.05 8.84
N GLN A 25 21.10 -24.04 9.28
CA GLN A 25 20.55 -22.79 9.83
C GLN A 25 20.41 -21.73 8.74
N LEU A 26 19.17 -21.36 8.45
CA LEU A 26 18.81 -20.26 7.55
C LEU A 26 18.52 -19.00 8.39
N ARG A 27 19.21 -17.89 8.06
CA ARG A 27 18.99 -16.58 8.68
C ARG A 27 18.84 -15.54 7.60
N LEU A 28 17.65 -14.92 7.54
CA LEU A 28 17.34 -13.88 6.57
C LEU A 28 16.86 -12.63 7.27
N SER A 29 17.20 -11.48 6.73
CA SER A 29 16.73 -10.21 7.27
C SER A 29 16.58 -9.15 6.21
N LYS A 30 15.83 -8.11 6.55
CA LYS A 30 15.67 -6.89 5.78
C LYS A 30 15.41 -5.73 6.72
N PHE A 31 16.07 -4.61 6.47
CA PHE A 31 15.82 -3.35 7.15
C PHE A 31 15.87 -2.20 6.13
N ASP A 32 14.86 -1.33 6.13
CA ASP A 32 14.75 -0.21 5.18
C ASP A 32 14.85 1.19 5.82
N GLY A 33 15.23 1.23 7.09
CA GLY A 33 15.27 2.45 7.88
C GLY A 33 13.98 2.73 8.67
N GLY A 34 12.87 2.05 8.35
CA GLY A 34 11.59 2.20 9.04
C GLY A 34 11.07 0.89 9.64
N HIS A 35 11.27 -0.24 8.94
CA HIS A 35 10.78 -1.55 9.37
C HIS A 35 11.82 -2.64 9.19
N VAL A 36 11.81 -3.63 10.09
CA VAL A 36 12.69 -4.80 10.05
C VAL A 36 11.86 -6.08 9.91
N PHE A 37 12.31 -6.95 9.00
CA PHE A 37 11.91 -8.35 8.95
C PHE A 37 13.09 -9.24 9.27
N LEU A 38 12.87 -10.26 10.11
CA LEU A 38 13.89 -11.24 10.48
C LEU A 38 13.28 -12.63 10.42
N TYR A 39 14.03 -13.57 9.85
CA TYR A 39 13.69 -14.99 9.76
C TYR A 39 14.84 -15.83 10.25
N HIS A 40 14.57 -16.71 11.21
CA HIS A 40 15.46 -17.79 11.60
C HIS A 40 14.75 -19.11 11.39
N ALA A 41 15.33 -20.00 10.61
CA ALA A 41 14.76 -21.32 10.36
C ALA A 41 15.84 -22.42 10.33
N THR A 42 15.41 -23.63 10.63
CA THR A 42 16.18 -24.85 10.41
C THR A 42 15.66 -25.54 9.14
N VAL A 43 16.57 -25.89 8.26
CA VAL A 43 16.28 -26.72 7.10
C VAL A 43 16.37 -28.18 7.55
N LYS A 44 15.29 -28.94 7.43
CA LYS A 44 15.22 -30.35 7.81
C LYS A 44 15.83 -31.23 6.71
N GLU A 45 16.09 -32.50 7.03
CA GLU A 45 16.62 -33.50 6.08
C GLU A 45 15.73 -33.71 4.85
N ASP A 46 14.41 -33.56 5.01
CA ASP A 46 13.41 -33.62 3.93
C ASP A 46 13.30 -32.31 3.11
N GLY A 47 14.11 -31.30 3.43
CA GLY A 47 14.10 -29.99 2.79
C GLY A 47 12.99 -29.04 3.28
N SER A 48 12.18 -29.45 4.25
CA SER A 48 11.21 -28.55 4.88
C SER A 48 11.90 -27.55 5.80
N LEU A 49 11.21 -26.45 6.10
CA LEU A 49 11.64 -25.39 7.00
C LEU A 49 10.78 -25.37 8.25
N GLU A 50 11.42 -25.14 9.39
CA GLU A 50 10.75 -24.80 10.64
C GLU A 50 11.47 -23.62 11.28
N GLY A 51 10.73 -22.56 11.60
CA GLY A 51 11.38 -21.34 12.05
C GLY A 51 10.49 -20.35 12.78
N GLN A 52 11.13 -19.23 13.07
CA GLN A 52 10.54 -18.08 13.73
C GLN A 52 10.70 -16.85 12.84
N PHE A 53 9.64 -16.06 12.73
CA PHE A 53 9.58 -14.79 12.04
C PHE A 53 9.34 -13.65 13.02
N TRP A 54 9.96 -12.49 12.76
CA TRP A 54 9.73 -11.24 13.47
C TRP A 54 9.45 -10.12 12.46
N SER A 55 8.43 -9.32 12.77
CA SER A 55 8.08 -8.11 12.05
C SER A 55 8.11 -6.93 13.02
N GLY A 56 9.11 -6.08 12.90
CA GLY A 56 9.39 -5.05 13.88
C GLY A 56 9.77 -5.65 15.24
N THR A 57 9.40 -4.96 16.32
CA THR A 57 9.69 -5.37 17.70
C THR A 57 8.49 -5.99 18.41
N ALA A 58 7.30 -5.89 17.83
CA ALA A 58 6.04 -6.26 18.50
C ALA A 58 5.41 -7.55 17.97
N HIS A 59 5.70 -7.94 16.72
CA HIS A 59 5.08 -9.12 16.12
C HIS A 59 6.10 -10.25 15.93
N THR A 60 5.73 -11.44 16.38
CA THR A 60 6.53 -12.66 16.21
C THR A 60 5.60 -13.86 16.01
N GLU A 61 5.97 -14.75 15.10
CA GLU A 61 5.23 -15.99 14.86
C GLU A 61 6.16 -17.14 14.46
N LYS A 62 5.72 -18.37 14.72
CA LYS A 62 6.38 -19.57 14.20
C LYS A 62 5.85 -19.85 12.78
N PHE A 63 6.73 -20.36 11.94
CA PHE A 63 6.33 -20.77 10.60
C PHE A 63 6.93 -22.13 10.24
N THR A 64 6.27 -22.79 9.31
CA THR A 64 6.79 -23.96 8.60
C THR A 64 6.76 -23.71 7.12
N GLY A 65 7.66 -24.33 6.36
CA GLY A 65 7.70 -24.23 4.92
C GLY A 65 8.03 -25.58 4.29
N LYS A 66 7.56 -25.79 3.08
CA LYS A 66 7.94 -26.92 2.23
C LYS A 66 8.19 -26.41 0.83
N ARG A 67 9.03 -27.11 0.08
CA ARG A 67 9.20 -26.81 -1.34
C ARG A 67 7.93 -27.21 -2.09
N ASP A 68 7.39 -26.24 -2.85
CA ASP A 68 6.21 -26.44 -3.67
C ASP A 68 6.29 -25.49 -4.88
N GLU A 69 6.57 -26.06 -6.06
CA GLU A 69 6.70 -25.30 -7.30
C GLU A 69 5.35 -24.89 -7.88
N THR A 70 4.26 -25.40 -7.33
CA THR A 70 2.88 -25.09 -7.72
C THR A 70 2.22 -24.09 -6.75
N ALA A 71 2.95 -23.65 -5.72
CA ALA A 71 2.42 -22.72 -4.74
C ALA A 71 1.92 -21.44 -5.39
N SER A 72 0.71 -21.04 -5.04
CA SER A 72 0.10 -19.79 -5.50
C SER A 72 -0.58 -19.07 -4.36
N LEU A 73 -0.56 -17.73 -4.42
CA LEU A 73 -1.32 -16.90 -3.52
C LEU A 73 -2.74 -16.74 -4.06
N GLY A 74 -3.73 -16.84 -3.17
CA GLY A 74 -5.12 -16.51 -3.53
C GLY A 74 -5.24 -15.03 -3.93
N ASN A 75 -6.28 -14.70 -4.68
CA ASN A 75 -6.56 -13.31 -5.06
C ASN A 75 -7.14 -12.54 -3.85
N ALA A 76 -6.34 -11.70 -3.23
CA ALA A 76 -6.78 -10.78 -2.16
C ALA A 76 -7.01 -9.36 -2.67
N ALA A 77 -6.71 -9.08 -3.93
CA ALA A 77 -6.77 -7.73 -4.50
C ALA A 77 -8.17 -7.10 -4.42
N GLU A 78 -9.22 -7.91 -4.46
CA GLU A 78 -10.62 -7.48 -4.44
C GLU A 78 -11.29 -7.58 -3.06
N LYS A 79 -10.53 -7.77 -1.98
CA LYS A 79 -11.11 -7.88 -0.63
C LYS A 79 -11.85 -6.63 -0.18
N THR A 80 -11.26 -5.45 -0.41
CA THR A 80 -11.92 -4.17 -0.15
C THR A 80 -12.83 -3.81 -1.32
N ALA A 81 -14.08 -3.50 -1.02
CA ALA A 81 -15.10 -3.15 -2.01
C ALA A 81 -16.06 -2.08 -1.45
N LEU A 82 -16.80 -1.42 -2.33
CA LEU A 82 -17.90 -0.53 -1.91
C LEU A 82 -19.09 -1.33 -1.38
N VAL A 83 -19.79 -0.76 -0.42
CA VAL A 83 -20.99 -1.35 0.18
C VAL A 83 -22.27 -0.55 -0.09
N GLY A 84 -23.42 -1.20 0.05
CA GLY A 84 -24.70 -0.54 0.13
C GLY A 84 -25.12 0.26 -1.10
N GLY A 85 -24.57 -0.07 -2.28
CA GLY A 85 -24.84 0.69 -3.50
C GLY A 85 -24.08 2.02 -3.57
N ALA A 86 -23.11 2.26 -2.69
CA ALA A 86 -22.22 3.39 -2.77
C ALA A 86 -21.46 3.37 -4.11
N GLU A 87 -21.37 4.51 -4.78
CA GLU A 87 -20.59 4.67 -6.00
C GLU A 87 -19.38 5.58 -5.81
N LYS A 88 -19.35 6.34 -4.70
CA LYS A 88 -18.36 7.38 -4.42
C LYS A 88 -17.79 7.23 -3.02
N LEU A 89 -16.57 7.75 -2.84
CA LEU A 89 -16.02 8.00 -1.53
C LEU A 89 -16.41 9.40 -1.07
N ASP A 90 -16.66 9.53 0.22
CA ASP A 90 -16.82 10.82 0.90
C ASP A 90 -16.01 10.81 2.19
N PHE A 91 -15.11 11.76 2.32
CA PHE A 91 -14.29 11.96 3.51
C PHE A 91 -13.82 13.40 3.64
N ILE A 92 -13.52 13.78 4.86
CA ILE A 92 -12.89 15.07 5.21
C ILE A 92 -11.80 14.76 6.24
N PHE A 93 -10.54 15.05 5.89
CA PHE A 93 -9.41 14.87 6.80
C PHE A 93 -8.47 16.07 6.76
N PRO A 94 -7.72 16.34 7.84
CA PRO A 94 -6.74 17.42 7.85
C PRO A 94 -5.53 17.08 6.96
N ASP A 95 -5.05 18.09 6.23
CA ASP A 95 -3.72 18.07 5.64
C ASP A 95 -2.63 18.19 6.72
N LEU A 96 -1.35 18.21 6.33
CA LEU A 96 -0.25 18.29 7.27
C LEU A 96 -0.14 19.66 7.99
N GLY A 97 -0.83 20.68 7.50
CA GLY A 97 -0.96 22.00 8.13
C GLY A 97 -2.21 22.11 9.03
N GLY A 98 -3.04 21.06 9.09
CA GLY A 98 -4.28 21.04 9.88
C GLY A 98 -5.50 21.55 9.13
N SER A 99 -5.40 21.93 7.85
CA SER A 99 -6.54 22.38 7.05
C SER A 99 -7.38 21.19 6.61
N SER A 100 -8.71 21.26 6.81
CA SER A 100 -9.63 20.21 6.38
C SER A 100 -9.77 20.14 4.87
N ILE A 101 -9.46 18.99 4.30
CA ILE A 101 -9.57 18.71 2.86
C ILE A 101 -10.63 17.63 2.64
N SER A 102 -11.60 17.92 1.77
CA SER A 102 -12.60 16.97 1.29
C SER A 102 -12.27 16.52 -0.13
N LEU A 103 -12.61 15.28 -0.46
CA LEU A 103 -12.55 14.79 -1.85
C LEU A 103 -13.51 15.58 -2.78
N ASN A 104 -14.56 16.20 -2.22
CA ASN A 104 -15.50 17.08 -2.95
C ASN A 104 -14.94 18.50 -3.20
N ASN A 105 -13.71 18.81 -2.77
CA ASN A 105 -13.08 20.11 -3.03
C ASN A 105 -13.00 20.37 -4.55
N SER A 106 -13.20 21.64 -4.93
CA SER A 106 -13.16 22.07 -6.34
C SER A 106 -11.85 21.73 -7.06
N PHE A 107 -10.73 21.63 -6.31
CA PHE A 107 -9.43 21.23 -6.83
C PHE A 107 -9.45 19.82 -7.45
N PHE A 108 -10.26 18.89 -6.92
CA PHE A 108 -10.35 17.51 -7.39
C PHE A 108 -11.41 17.31 -8.49
N ARG A 109 -12.27 18.30 -8.71
CA ARG A 109 -13.41 18.18 -9.63
C ARG A 109 -12.95 17.96 -11.07
N GLY A 110 -13.51 16.94 -11.71
CA GLY A 110 -13.19 16.60 -13.11
C GLY A 110 -11.84 15.92 -13.32
N LYS A 111 -11.11 15.61 -12.25
CA LYS A 111 -9.85 14.86 -12.31
C LYS A 111 -10.07 13.35 -12.12
N VAL A 112 -9.18 12.57 -12.69
CA VAL A 112 -8.98 11.16 -12.30
C VAL A 112 -8.16 11.15 -11.05
N ILE A 113 -8.60 10.43 -10.02
CA ILE A 113 -7.96 10.43 -8.70
C ILE A 113 -7.62 9.01 -8.28
N VAL A 114 -6.40 8.82 -7.79
CA VAL A 114 -6.05 7.65 -6.99
C VAL A 114 -6.09 8.05 -5.52
N VAL A 115 -6.94 7.38 -4.73
CA VAL A 115 -6.94 7.48 -3.26
C VAL A 115 -6.18 6.28 -2.71
N ALA A 116 -5.06 6.53 -2.03
CA ALA A 116 -4.22 5.51 -1.41
C ALA A 116 -4.40 5.51 0.11
N LEU A 117 -4.91 4.43 0.67
CA LEU A 117 -4.94 4.21 2.12
C LEU A 117 -3.59 3.66 2.53
N ALA A 118 -2.80 4.42 3.27
CA ALA A 118 -1.40 4.12 3.53
C ALA A 118 -0.97 4.48 4.96
N GLY A 119 0.28 4.18 5.29
CA GLY A 119 0.94 4.63 6.52
C GLY A 119 2.46 4.70 6.32
N SER A 120 3.11 5.68 6.94
CA SER A 120 4.56 5.87 6.84
C SER A 120 5.39 4.73 7.46
N TRP A 121 4.76 3.89 8.25
CA TRP A 121 5.32 2.71 8.92
C TRP A 121 5.24 1.43 8.06
N CYS A 122 4.43 1.44 6.99
CA CYS A 122 4.06 0.25 6.23
C CYS A 122 5.05 -0.01 5.08
N PRO A 123 5.77 -1.13 5.03
CA PRO A 123 6.79 -1.40 4.01
C PRO A 123 6.28 -1.35 2.56
N ASN A 124 5.13 -1.99 2.28
CA ASN A 124 4.56 -1.98 0.92
C ASN A 124 4.00 -0.61 0.53
N CYS A 125 3.58 0.21 1.51
CA CYS A 125 3.19 1.60 1.25
C CYS A 125 4.39 2.47 0.79
N HIS A 126 5.60 2.14 1.22
CA HIS A 126 6.81 2.80 0.70
C HIS A 126 7.06 2.48 -0.79
N ASP A 127 6.80 1.25 -1.21
CA ASP A 127 6.95 0.85 -2.62
C ASP A 127 5.85 1.47 -3.49
N GLU A 128 4.60 1.46 -3.01
CA GLU A 128 3.49 2.13 -3.68
C GLU A 128 3.71 3.64 -3.80
N ALA A 129 4.18 4.31 -2.72
CA ALA A 129 4.41 5.75 -2.72
C ALA A 129 5.47 6.17 -3.74
N ALA A 130 6.54 5.39 -3.89
CA ALA A 130 7.56 5.63 -4.91
C ALA A 130 6.96 5.56 -6.32
N PHE A 131 6.13 4.56 -6.59
CA PHE A 131 5.43 4.39 -7.86
C PHE A 131 4.42 5.52 -8.10
N LEU A 132 3.55 5.82 -7.13
CA LEU A 132 2.53 6.86 -7.26
C LEU A 132 3.12 8.27 -7.41
N ALA A 133 4.24 8.57 -6.74
CA ALA A 133 4.92 9.84 -6.88
C ALA A 133 5.46 10.04 -8.31
N ASP A 134 6.01 8.99 -8.93
CA ASP A 134 6.44 9.03 -10.31
C ASP A 134 5.25 9.15 -11.28
N LEU A 135 4.22 8.34 -11.10
CA LEU A 135 3.01 8.37 -11.92
C LEU A 135 2.32 9.75 -11.87
N HIS A 136 2.23 10.35 -10.68
CA HIS A 136 1.67 11.70 -10.51
C HIS A 136 2.47 12.74 -11.27
N ARG A 137 3.82 12.76 -11.16
CA ARG A 137 4.66 13.70 -11.93
C ARG A 137 4.44 13.58 -13.42
N ARG A 138 4.32 12.36 -13.94
CA ARG A 138 4.12 12.11 -15.39
C ARG A 138 2.74 12.48 -15.90
N LYS A 139 1.69 12.36 -15.07
CA LYS A 139 0.30 12.44 -15.55
C LYS A 139 -0.52 13.62 -14.99
N ARG A 140 -0.03 14.39 -13.99
CA ARG A 140 -0.78 15.50 -13.38
C ARG A 140 -1.26 16.56 -14.37
N SER A 141 -0.48 16.86 -15.40
CA SER A 141 -0.86 17.81 -16.45
C SER A 141 -2.03 17.34 -17.31
N GLN A 142 -2.38 16.06 -17.26
CA GLN A 142 -3.50 15.46 -17.97
C GLN A 142 -4.80 15.43 -17.13
N GLY A 143 -4.76 15.98 -15.90
CA GLY A 143 -5.88 15.95 -14.97
C GLY A 143 -5.88 14.71 -14.07
N PHE A 144 -4.72 14.14 -13.80
CA PHE A 144 -4.51 13.08 -12.80
C PHE A 144 -4.09 13.66 -11.46
N GLU A 145 -4.61 13.09 -10.37
CA GLU A 145 -4.27 13.47 -9.01
C GLU A 145 -4.15 12.24 -8.11
N VAL A 146 -3.41 12.38 -7.02
CA VAL A 146 -3.30 11.37 -5.96
C VAL A 146 -3.64 12.00 -4.62
N VAL A 147 -4.37 11.26 -3.79
CA VAL A 147 -4.65 11.63 -2.40
C VAL A 147 -4.25 10.46 -1.50
N SER A 148 -3.26 10.63 -0.66
CA SER A 148 -2.94 9.62 0.35
C SER A 148 -3.65 9.91 1.67
N LEU A 149 -4.39 8.93 2.16
CA LEU A 149 -5.00 8.89 3.48
C LEU A 149 -4.05 8.13 4.40
N MET A 150 -3.35 8.87 5.27
CA MET A 150 -2.31 8.34 6.13
C MET A 150 -2.88 7.91 7.48
N PHE A 151 -2.74 6.62 7.78
CA PHE A 151 -3.11 6.00 9.05
C PHE A 151 -1.83 5.69 9.83
N GLU A 152 -1.51 6.51 10.83
CA GLU A 152 -0.21 6.52 11.47
C GLU A 152 -0.19 5.78 12.81
N GLN A 153 1.00 5.37 13.27
CA GLN A 153 1.17 4.71 14.57
C GLN A 153 1.01 5.68 15.75
N PHE A 154 0.87 6.97 15.49
CA PHE A 154 0.77 8.01 16.50
C PHE A 154 -0.66 8.52 16.62
N GLY A 155 -1.22 8.48 17.83
CA GLY A 155 -2.58 8.98 18.11
C GLY A 155 -2.70 10.51 18.18
N ASN A 156 -1.59 11.24 18.16
CA ASN A 156 -1.61 12.70 18.15
C ASN A 156 -1.15 13.26 16.80
N PHE A 157 -1.82 14.32 16.38
CA PHE A 157 -1.62 14.94 15.07
C PHE A 157 -0.16 15.43 14.84
N PRO A 158 0.53 16.13 15.76
CA PRO A 158 1.88 16.61 15.49
C PRO A 158 2.89 15.49 15.17
N GLN A 159 2.85 14.37 15.90
CA GLN A 159 3.75 13.25 15.67
C GLN A 159 3.40 12.52 14.35
N ALA A 160 2.11 12.33 14.08
CA ALA A 160 1.65 11.77 12.83
C ALA A 160 2.09 12.65 11.64
N ALA A 161 1.87 13.95 11.70
CA ALA A 161 2.28 14.88 10.65
C ALA A 161 3.80 14.86 10.42
N GLU A 162 4.60 14.83 11.48
CA GLU A 162 6.07 14.75 11.37
C GLU A 162 6.52 13.45 10.68
N ALA A 163 5.92 12.30 11.01
CA ALA A 163 6.21 11.02 10.35
C ALA A 163 5.90 11.08 8.85
N VAL A 164 4.73 11.65 8.50
CA VAL A 164 4.31 11.81 7.11
C VAL A 164 5.16 12.86 6.37
N TYR A 165 5.63 13.93 7.02
CA TYR A 165 6.58 14.85 6.40
C TYR A 165 7.88 14.15 5.97
N ARG A 166 8.46 13.30 6.85
CA ARG A 166 9.65 12.51 6.51
C ARG A 166 9.38 11.53 5.37
N PHE A 167 8.22 10.89 5.36
CA PHE A 167 7.79 9.99 4.29
C PHE A 167 7.65 10.75 2.97
N ARG A 168 6.98 11.90 2.95
CA ARG A 168 6.83 12.76 1.77
C ARG A 168 8.18 13.21 1.22
N ASP A 169 9.08 13.65 2.09
CA ASP A 169 10.42 14.12 1.66
C ASP A 169 11.23 12.99 1.04
N ARG A 170 11.17 11.79 1.62
CA ARG A 170 11.87 10.60 1.11
C ARG A 170 11.50 10.27 -0.33
N TYR A 171 10.21 10.32 -0.65
CA TYR A 171 9.68 9.94 -1.97
C TYR A 171 9.40 11.13 -2.88
N LYS A 172 9.72 12.35 -2.44
CA LYS A 172 9.45 13.60 -3.17
C LYS A 172 7.99 13.69 -3.60
N ILE A 173 7.08 13.40 -2.66
CA ILE A 173 5.64 13.41 -2.86
C ILE A 173 5.16 14.85 -3.01
N GLU A 174 4.55 15.17 -4.16
CA GLU A 174 3.97 16.49 -4.46
C GLU A 174 2.44 16.48 -4.38
N TYR A 175 1.82 15.30 -4.30
CA TYR A 175 0.37 15.16 -4.21
C TYR A 175 -0.15 15.34 -2.78
N THR A 176 -1.49 15.45 -2.65
CA THR A 176 -2.18 15.67 -1.37
C THR A 176 -1.99 14.50 -0.41
N THR A 177 -1.57 14.80 0.82
CA THR A 177 -1.42 13.84 1.91
C THR A 177 -2.22 14.29 3.12
N LEU A 178 -3.10 13.43 3.64
CA LEU A 178 -4.03 13.75 4.73
C LEU A 178 -3.80 12.80 5.89
N ILE A 179 -3.88 13.31 7.12
CA ILE A 179 -3.85 12.47 8.33
C ILE A 179 -5.26 11.94 8.57
N ALA A 180 -5.48 10.66 8.27
CA ALA A 180 -6.81 10.07 8.30
C ALA A 180 -7.12 9.33 9.61
N GLY A 181 -6.09 8.81 10.31
CA GLY A 181 -6.32 8.07 11.53
C GLY A 181 -5.08 7.36 12.07
N ILE A 182 -5.32 6.33 12.87
CA ILE A 182 -4.29 5.47 13.42
C ILE A 182 -4.10 4.21 12.59
N SER A 183 -2.96 3.54 12.77
CA SER A 183 -2.58 2.31 12.03
C SER A 183 -3.38 1.09 12.48
N ASP A 184 -4.71 1.22 12.44
CA ASP A 184 -5.67 0.22 12.80
C ASP A 184 -6.71 0.07 11.67
N LYS A 185 -7.02 -1.17 11.29
CA LYS A 185 -7.90 -1.46 10.15
C LYS A 185 -9.37 -1.15 10.46
N ASP A 186 -9.78 -1.32 11.71
CA ASP A 186 -11.14 -1.03 12.15
C ASP A 186 -11.35 0.48 12.29
N ASP A 187 -10.32 1.23 12.77
CA ASP A 187 -10.32 2.69 12.74
C ASP A 187 -10.46 3.20 11.31
N ALA A 188 -9.66 2.67 10.37
CA ALA A 188 -9.74 3.05 8.96
C ALA A 188 -11.10 2.73 8.33
N ALA A 189 -11.66 1.55 8.61
CA ALA A 189 -12.98 1.16 8.13
C ALA A 189 -14.10 2.05 8.69
N SER A 190 -14.01 2.43 9.97
CA SER A 190 -14.99 3.31 10.60
C SER A 190 -15.06 4.70 9.98
N LYS A 191 -13.93 5.18 9.43
CA LYS A 191 -13.78 6.50 8.79
C LYS A 191 -14.13 6.52 7.32
N LEU A 192 -14.25 5.34 6.72
CA LEU A 192 -14.63 5.15 5.32
C LEU A 192 -15.80 4.18 5.21
N PRO A 193 -16.98 4.53 5.75
CA PRO A 193 -18.12 3.63 5.85
C PRO A 193 -18.71 3.20 4.48
N GLN A 194 -18.23 3.78 3.39
CA GLN A 194 -18.56 3.36 2.03
C GLN A 194 -17.84 2.05 1.62
N LEU A 195 -16.82 1.62 2.40
CA LEU A 195 -16.07 0.39 2.17
C LEU A 195 -16.58 -0.73 3.07
N ASN A 196 -16.53 -1.98 2.60
CA ASN A 196 -16.84 -3.18 3.38
C ASN A 196 -15.81 -3.48 4.47
N GLY A 197 -14.72 -2.73 4.52
CA GLY A 197 -13.61 -2.85 5.45
C GLY A 197 -12.29 -2.43 4.81
N VAL A 198 -11.27 -2.25 5.64
CA VAL A 198 -9.88 -2.05 5.19
C VAL A 198 -9.07 -3.28 5.57
N PHE A 199 -8.70 -4.10 4.60
CA PHE A 199 -8.08 -5.41 4.86
C PHE A 199 -6.55 -5.38 4.81
N ALA A 200 -5.98 -4.37 4.13
CA ALA A 200 -4.53 -4.16 4.08
C ALA A 200 -4.18 -2.67 3.89
N PHE A 201 -2.97 -2.33 4.30
CA PHE A 201 -2.25 -1.16 3.83
C PHE A 201 -1.10 -1.63 2.93
N PRO A 202 -0.94 -1.04 1.70
CA PRO A 202 -1.85 -0.05 1.14
C PRO A 202 -3.16 -0.68 0.60
N THR A 203 -4.16 0.17 0.39
CA THR A 203 -5.33 -0.10 -0.46
C THR A 203 -5.49 1.07 -1.42
N THR A 204 -5.54 0.78 -2.71
CA THR A 204 -5.58 1.77 -3.80
C THR A 204 -6.96 1.84 -4.40
N ILE A 205 -7.55 3.03 -4.48
CA ILE A 205 -8.90 3.27 -4.99
C ILE A 205 -8.83 4.21 -6.18
N PHE A 206 -9.33 3.78 -7.33
CA PHE A 206 -9.35 4.55 -8.57
C PHE A 206 -10.70 5.23 -8.74
N VAL A 207 -10.68 6.53 -8.88
CA VAL A 207 -11.86 7.39 -9.00
C VAL A 207 -11.83 8.11 -10.34
N ASP A 208 -12.93 8.05 -11.08
CA ASP A 208 -13.05 8.70 -12.38
C ASP A 208 -13.36 10.22 -12.27
N ARG A 209 -13.41 10.89 -13.41
CA ARG A 209 -13.67 12.33 -13.52
C ARG A 209 -15.04 12.76 -12.98
N SER A 210 -15.99 11.83 -12.84
CA SER A 210 -17.32 12.06 -12.24
C SER A 210 -17.35 11.86 -10.73
N GLY A 211 -16.22 11.43 -10.14
CA GLY A 211 -16.07 11.10 -8.73
C GLY A 211 -16.54 9.68 -8.37
N LYS A 212 -16.81 8.82 -9.37
CA LYS A 212 -17.20 7.42 -9.12
C LYS A 212 -15.96 6.54 -8.93
N VAL A 213 -16.03 5.65 -7.97
CA VAL A 213 -15.03 4.59 -7.78
C VAL A 213 -15.17 3.57 -8.90
N ARG A 214 -14.08 3.30 -9.61
CA ARG A 214 -14.05 2.40 -10.76
C ARG A 214 -13.32 1.10 -10.47
N LYS A 215 -12.39 1.14 -9.53
CA LYS A 215 -11.60 -0.02 -9.12
C LYS A 215 -11.07 0.17 -7.71
N ILE A 216 -10.96 -0.91 -6.97
CA ILE A 216 -10.26 -0.97 -5.68
C ILE A 216 -9.27 -2.13 -5.75
N HIS A 217 -8.04 -1.89 -5.29
CA HIS A 217 -7.01 -2.90 -5.19
C HIS A 217 -6.48 -2.95 -3.76
N THR A 218 -6.54 -4.14 -3.14
CA THR A 218 -6.09 -4.36 -1.76
C THR A 218 -4.68 -4.90 -1.75
N GLY A 219 -3.74 -4.19 -1.14
CA GLY A 219 -2.34 -4.57 -1.05
C GLY A 219 -1.49 -3.99 -2.19
N PHE A 220 -0.19 -4.33 -2.17
CA PHE A 220 0.77 -3.93 -3.21
C PHE A 220 1.94 -4.91 -3.27
N SER A 221 2.17 -5.52 -4.41
CA SER A 221 3.34 -6.35 -4.67
C SER A 221 4.51 -5.43 -5.06
N GLY A 222 5.51 -5.34 -4.19
CA GLY A 222 6.67 -4.45 -4.38
C GLY A 222 7.68 -4.97 -5.41
N PRO A 223 8.72 -4.18 -5.73
CA PRO A 223 9.74 -4.52 -6.74
C PRO A 223 10.45 -5.86 -6.51
N ALA A 224 10.53 -6.33 -5.25
CA ALA A 224 11.16 -7.61 -4.93
C ALA A 224 10.39 -8.84 -5.48
N THR A 225 9.14 -8.65 -5.89
CA THR A 225 8.29 -9.71 -6.47
C THR A 225 8.48 -9.89 -8.00
N GLY A 226 9.36 -9.06 -8.62
CA GLY A 226 9.69 -9.13 -10.05
C GLY A 226 8.45 -8.99 -10.94
N VAL A 227 8.12 -10.05 -11.69
CA VAL A 227 7.01 -10.05 -12.65
C VAL A 227 5.64 -9.68 -12.03
N HIS A 228 5.41 -9.92 -10.75
CA HIS A 228 4.16 -9.54 -10.10
C HIS A 228 4.08 -8.02 -9.93
N TYR A 229 5.18 -7.37 -9.56
CA TYR A 229 5.28 -5.92 -9.52
C TYR A 229 5.07 -5.30 -10.90
N GLU A 230 5.76 -5.81 -11.92
CA GLU A 230 5.65 -5.31 -13.30
C GLU A 230 4.20 -5.38 -13.82
N LYS A 231 3.51 -6.49 -13.57
CA LYS A 231 2.09 -6.64 -13.93
C LYS A 231 1.19 -5.69 -13.17
N LEU A 232 1.44 -5.49 -11.87
CA LEU A 232 0.63 -4.61 -11.04
C LEU A 232 0.75 -3.15 -11.47
N VAL A 233 1.96 -2.66 -11.69
CA VAL A 233 2.16 -1.26 -12.10
C VAL A 233 1.63 -1.01 -13.53
N ASP A 234 1.80 -1.98 -14.44
CA ASP A 234 1.21 -1.90 -15.78
C ASP A 234 -0.33 -1.84 -15.73
N GLU A 235 -0.95 -2.66 -14.86
CA GLU A 235 -2.40 -2.65 -14.64
C GLU A 235 -2.87 -1.33 -14.04
N PHE A 236 -2.13 -0.75 -13.09
CA PHE A 236 -2.46 0.54 -12.48
C PHE A 236 -2.33 1.67 -13.52
N GLU A 237 -1.24 1.70 -14.29
CA GLU A 237 -1.06 2.69 -15.34
C GLU A 237 -2.14 2.61 -16.40
N LYS A 238 -2.48 1.41 -16.88
CA LYS A 238 -3.56 1.19 -17.84
C LYS A 238 -4.93 1.65 -17.30
N THR A 239 -5.19 1.39 -16.01
CA THR A 239 -6.42 1.85 -15.37
C THR A 239 -6.49 3.38 -15.36
N VAL A 240 -5.41 4.06 -14.99
CA VAL A 240 -5.35 5.53 -15.00
C VAL A 240 -5.49 6.08 -16.42
N ASP A 241 -4.81 5.49 -17.42
CA ASP A 241 -4.88 5.93 -18.80
C ASP A 241 -6.28 5.76 -19.40
N MET A 242 -6.94 4.65 -19.11
CA MET A 242 -8.33 4.42 -19.51
C MET A 242 -9.26 5.49 -18.93
N LEU A 243 -9.14 5.80 -17.64
CA LEU A 243 -9.97 6.82 -16.98
C LEU A 243 -9.66 8.23 -17.50
N LEU A 244 -8.40 8.53 -17.81
CA LEU A 244 -8.00 9.81 -18.38
C LEU A 244 -8.53 10.01 -19.80
N ALA A 245 -8.71 8.94 -20.57
CA ALA A 245 -9.29 8.99 -21.92
C ALA A 245 -10.81 9.20 -21.91
N GLU A 246 -11.50 8.97 -20.80
CA GLU A 246 -12.94 9.24 -20.67
C GLU A 246 -13.21 10.76 -20.70
N ALA A 247 -14.36 11.14 -21.29
CA ALA A 247 -14.78 12.55 -21.34
C ALA A 247 -14.95 13.11 -19.92
N ALA A 248 -14.46 14.32 -19.69
CA ALA A 248 -14.76 15.03 -18.45
C ALA A 248 -16.27 15.36 -18.39
N PRO A 249 -16.90 15.27 -17.21
CA PRO A 249 -18.28 15.70 -17.05
C PRO A 249 -18.41 17.18 -17.40
N PRO A 250 -19.58 17.65 -17.88
CA PRO A 250 -19.82 19.07 -18.11
C PRO A 250 -19.47 19.89 -16.86
N ALA A 251 -18.89 21.06 -17.05
CA ALA A 251 -18.67 22.01 -15.96
C ALA A 251 -20.03 22.37 -15.34
N ALA A 252 -20.18 22.15 -14.02
CA ALA A 252 -21.38 22.54 -13.28
C ALA A 252 -21.34 24.02 -12.95
#